data_c89a66801b376e68e47ca3127ba10615
#
_entry.id   c89a66801b376e68e47ca3127ba10615
#
_cell.length_a   1.000
_cell.length_b   1.000
_cell.length_c   1.000
_cell.angle_alpha   90.00
_cell.angle_beta   90.00
_cell.angle_gamma   90.00
#
_symmetry.space_group_name_H-M   'P 1'
#
loop_
_entity.id
_entity.type
_entity.pdbx_description
1 polymer ?
#
loop_
_entity_poly.entity_id
_entity_poly.type
_entity_poly.pdbx_seq_one_letter_code
_entity_poly.pdbx_strand_id
1 'polypeptide(L)'
;MVAVVVSNARIGARSAKRDGRGGSATSRGRLGCLTARRATTTRPSMSTRVMASTVRIADASRCACGARGACACARAVRGDACGRAVRARARTTTRAANASAANAANDGGFVWKGAALVPFAVSVSVGLVLNFLVPRPEAVVPQAWALLSIFLSTISGLVLSPLPVGAWAFIGLTTAVVTETLSFQAAFSAMTNDVIWLIVLAFFFARGFVRTGLGDRVATMFVRALGKSTLGLSYGLTISEAILAPAMPSTTARAGGVYLPIIQSLAKQAGSEPGPTSRKLGAFLVQTQLQSSGHSSAMCMTAAAQNLLSLKIAASLGIIVASPWLTWFKAACVPAVIGLLVTPLLVYKLYPPEVQNTPDAPAQAAEKLKQLGPLTQDELMVVITMSITVFMWIFQPFGIKPVVAAMFGMSLQLISGVITWAECLNEKGAWDTLLWFAVLIGMSAQLNSLGFIDYLSSTVAGALTAMNLAWPQVMLLLHGFYFAIHYLFASQTAQVAALSTAFMAMMMAAGAPPILVGLTMAFHTNLFGGITHYASGQSACYYGAGFVELKDYFRLGGICGVANVLIWLVFGGLWWKVIGLY
;
A
#
# COMPACT_ATOMS: atom_id res chain seq x y z
N MET A 1 -19.55 15.86 17.60
CA MET A 1 -20.34 15.45 16.42
C MET A 1 -21.79 15.88 16.52
N VAL A 2 -22.51 15.61 17.61
CA VAL A 2 -23.92 16.02 17.79
C VAL A 2 -24.09 17.55 17.78
N ALA A 3 -23.16 18.34 18.28
CA ALA A 3 -23.22 19.81 18.30
C ALA A 3 -23.05 20.47 16.90
N VAL A 4 -22.37 19.80 15.96
CA VAL A 4 -22.13 20.30 14.59
C VAL A 4 -23.39 20.15 13.73
N VAL A 5 -24.16 19.09 13.94
CA VAL A 5 -25.39 18.80 13.19
C VAL A 5 -26.48 19.85 13.46
N VAL A 6 -26.57 20.38 14.69
CA VAL A 6 -27.60 21.35 15.08
C VAL A 6 -27.36 22.76 14.55
N SER A 7 -26.10 23.15 14.28
CA SER A 7 -25.77 24.49 13.80
C SER A 7 -26.04 24.69 12.30
N ASN A 8 -25.81 23.69 11.47
CA ASN A 8 -26.01 23.82 10.02
C ASN A 8 -27.46 23.66 9.55
N ALA A 9 -28.30 22.96 10.32
CA ALA A 9 -29.74 22.85 10.01
C ALA A 9 -30.51 24.20 10.11
N ARG A 10 -29.96 25.23 10.78
CA ARG A 10 -30.57 26.56 10.88
C ARG A 10 -30.26 27.51 9.72
N ILE A 11 -29.25 27.22 8.91
CA ILE A 11 -28.85 28.08 7.79
C ILE A 11 -29.61 27.74 6.50
N GLY A 12 -29.99 26.45 6.28
CA GLY A 12 -30.76 26.01 5.12
C GLY A 12 -32.25 26.43 5.10
N ALA A 13 -32.84 26.70 6.27
CA ALA A 13 -34.28 27.03 6.38
C ALA A 13 -34.67 28.47 6.05
N ARG A 14 -33.71 29.38 5.80
CA ARG A 14 -33.99 30.81 5.50
C ARG A 14 -33.97 31.16 4.01
N SER A 15 -33.59 30.29 3.09
CA SER A 15 -33.51 30.59 1.64
C SER A 15 -34.69 30.08 0.81
N ALA A 16 -35.64 29.34 1.37
CA ALA A 16 -36.74 28.75 0.61
C ALA A 16 -38.11 29.45 0.75
N LYS A 17 -38.13 30.76 1.03
CA LYS A 17 -39.39 31.54 1.10
C LYS A 17 -39.27 32.84 0.34
N ARG A 18 -39.27 32.78 -1.00
CA ARG A 18 -39.70 33.81 -1.96
C ARG A 18 -39.53 33.21 -3.37
N ASP A 19 -40.65 32.73 -3.90
CA ASP A 19 -41.26 33.15 -5.16
C ASP A 19 -42.38 32.13 -5.49
N GLY A 20 -43.54 32.56 -5.28
CA GLY A 20 -44.74 31.95 -5.76
C GLY A 20 -45.50 32.90 -6.66
N ARG A 21 -45.77 32.51 -7.89
CA ARG A 21 -47.01 32.82 -8.61
C ARG A 21 -47.00 32.28 -10.04
N GLY A 22 -48.04 31.49 -10.31
CA GLY A 22 -48.79 31.62 -11.56
C GLY A 22 -48.58 30.57 -12.62
N GLY A 23 -49.62 29.77 -12.90
CA GLY A 23 -49.81 29.10 -14.18
C GLY A 23 -50.52 27.75 -14.11
N SER A 24 -51.85 27.82 -14.12
CA SER A 24 -52.76 26.67 -14.35
C SER A 24 -52.67 26.15 -15.79
N ALA A 25 -52.72 24.84 -15.99
CA ALA A 25 -53.46 24.24 -17.10
C ALA A 25 -53.65 22.72 -16.89
N THR A 26 -54.87 22.36 -16.95
CA THR A 26 -55.53 21.08 -16.91
C THR A 26 -55.14 20.13 -18.04
N SER A 27 -55.00 18.83 -17.78
CA SER A 27 -55.70 17.83 -18.64
C SER A 27 -55.84 16.48 -17.91
N ARG A 28 -57.08 15.97 -18.00
CA ARG A 28 -57.60 14.72 -17.49
C ARG A 28 -57.17 13.54 -18.38
N GLY A 29 -56.97 12.39 -17.79
CA GLY A 29 -56.86 11.13 -18.51
C GLY A 29 -57.00 9.91 -17.58
N ARG A 30 -58.13 9.31 -17.65
CA ARG A 30 -58.77 8.22 -16.89
C ARG A 30 -58.05 6.88 -16.85
N LEU A 31 -58.16 6.25 -15.69
CA LEU A 31 -58.69 4.89 -15.40
C LEU A 31 -58.08 3.65 -16.07
N GLY A 32 -57.68 2.73 -15.23
CA GLY A 32 -57.51 1.30 -15.49
C GLY A 32 -57.29 0.53 -14.19
N CYS A 33 -58.41 0.19 -13.54
CA CYS A 33 -58.51 -0.69 -12.37
C CYS A 33 -58.59 -2.15 -12.84
N LEU A 34 -57.78 -3.09 -12.30
CA LEU A 34 -58.07 -4.53 -12.30
C LEU A 34 -57.51 -5.21 -11.06
N THR A 35 -58.39 -5.42 -10.16
CA THR A 35 -58.77 -6.50 -9.24
C THR A 35 -57.75 -7.61 -8.91
N ALA A 36 -57.76 -7.83 -7.64
CA ALA A 36 -57.17 -8.86 -6.79
C ALA A 36 -57.50 -10.31 -7.20
N ARG A 37 -56.57 -11.22 -6.90
CA ARG A 37 -56.91 -12.57 -6.41
C ARG A 37 -55.95 -13.01 -5.30
N ARG A 38 -56.54 -13.25 -4.14
CA ARG A 38 -56.01 -14.02 -3.00
C ARG A 38 -55.89 -15.49 -3.40
N ALA A 39 -54.80 -16.12 -3.01
CA ALA A 39 -54.76 -17.56 -2.77
C ALA A 39 -53.99 -17.82 -1.49
N THR A 40 -54.71 -18.30 -0.51
CA THR A 40 -54.26 -18.91 0.74
C THR A 40 -53.77 -20.31 0.47
N THR A 41 -52.63 -20.72 1.04
CA THR A 41 -52.42 -22.10 1.56
C THR A 41 -51.18 -22.17 2.46
N THR A 42 -51.46 -22.45 3.71
CA THR A 42 -50.88 -23.40 4.69
C THR A 42 -49.35 -23.58 4.80
N ARG A 43 -48.87 -23.26 5.99
CA ARG A 43 -47.61 -23.75 6.63
C ARG A 43 -47.64 -25.29 6.81
N PRO A 44 -46.47 -25.94 6.84
CA PRO A 44 -46.16 -26.66 8.05
C PRO A 44 -44.77 -26.30 8.66
N SER A 45 -44.78 -26.34 9.95
CA SER A 45 -43.64 -26.24 10.88
C SER A 45 -42.67 -27.40 10.73
N MET A 46 -41.37 -27.15 10.69
CA MET A 46 -40.36 -28.17 11.00
C MET A 46 -39.24 -27.62 11.87
N SER A 47 -39.06 -28.32 12.95
CA SER A 47 -38.20 -28.12 14.08
C SER A 47 -36.70 -27.99 13.74
N THR A 48 -36.10 -27.03 14.39
CA THR A 48 -34.65 -26.82 14.52
C THR A 48 -34.03 -27.98 15.29
N ARG A 49 -33.18 -28.81 14.66
CA ARG A 49 -32.19 -29.67 15.34
C ARG A 49 -30.82 -29.07 15.11
N VAL A 50 -30.27 -28.54 16.20
CA VAL A 50 -28.86 -28.22 16.33
C VAL A 50 -28.10 -29.53 16.47
N MET A 51 -27.24 -29.87 15.50
CA MET A 51 -26.23 -30.92 15.66
C MET A 51 -24.89 -30.28 16.04
N ALA A 52 -24.55 -30.41 17.31
CA ALA A 52 -23.20 -30.23 17.82
C ALA A 52 -22.38 -31.48 17.46
N SER A 53 -21.38 -31.33 16.58
CA SER A 53 -20.39 -32.37 16.33
C SER A 53 -19.21 -32.22 17.29
N THR A 54 -19.23 -33.03 18.32
CA THR A 54 -18.11 -33.28 19.25
C THR A 54 -17.07 -34.16 18.55
N VAL A 55 -15.87 -33.63 18.27
CA VAL A 55 -14.73 -34.43 17.86
C VAL A 55 -14.15 -35.11 19.11
N ARG A 56 -14.25 -36.43 19.16
CA ARG A 56 -13.58 -37.27 20.15
C ARG A 56 -12.11 -37.46 19.72
N ILE A 57 -11.20 -37.07 20.59
CA ILE A 57 -9.80 -37.51 20.54
C ILE A 57 -9.77 -38.92 21.10
N ALA A 58 -9.33 -39.85 20.29
CA ALA A 58 -9.12 -41.24 20.71
C ALA A 58 -7.68 -41.43 21.21
N ASP A 59 -7.56 -41.75 22.48
CA ASP A 59 -6.37 -42.35 23.09
C ASP A 59 -6.04 -43.69 22.43
N ALA A 60 -4.81 -43.85 22.00
CA ALA A 60 -4.25 -45.13 21.65
C ALA A 60 -2.92 -45.36 22.36
N SER A 61 -3.04 -45.75 23.61
CA SER A 61 -1.96 -46.41 24.35
C SER A 61 -2.17 -47.95 24.27
N ARG A 62 -1.34 -48.68 23.54
CA ARG A 62 -0.98 -50.09 23.83
C ARG A 62 0.30 -50.42 23.11
N CYS A 63 1.39 -50.38 23.88
CA CYS A 63 2.63 -51.09 23.54
C CYS A 63 2.47 -52.55 23.82
N ALA A 64 2.82 -53.40 22.83
CA ALA A 64 3.12 -54.78 23.06
C ALA A 64 4.61 -55.00 22.90
N CYS A 65 5.24 -55.51 23.96
CA CYS A 65 6.64 -55.82 24.07
C CYS A 65 6.90 -57.25 23.48
N GLY A 66 7.90 -57.37 22.61
CA GLY A 66 8.44 -58.65 22.14
C GLY A 66 9.96 -58.59 22.05
N ALA A 67 10.58 -59.45 22.81
CA ALA A 67 11.98 -59.53 23.22
C ALA A 67 13.02 -59.72 22.09
N ARG A 68 14.19 -59.10 22.24
CA ARG A 68 15.57 -59.61 22.32
C ARG A 68 16.60 -58.63 21.79
N GLY A 69 17.61 -58.32 22.65
CA GLY A 69 18.91 -57.86 22.18
C GLY A 69 19.46 -56.58 22.82
N ALA A 70 20.10 -56.76 23.96
CA ALA A 70 21.31 -56.11 24.51
C ALA A 70 21.68 -54.67 24.20
N CYS A 71 21.77 -53.89 25.27
CA CYS A 71 22.77 -52.90 25.74
C CYS A 71 23.48 -51.99 24.74
N ALA A 72 23.28 -50.67 24.94
CA ALA A 72 24.35 -49.72 25.22
C ALA A 72 23.74 -48.42 25.79
N CYS A 73 23.82 -48.31 27.10
CA CYS A 73 23.62 -47.03 27.83
C CYS A 73 24.92 -46.25 27.79
N ALA A 74 24.95 -45.02 27.24
CA ALA A 74 25.76 -43.93 27.80
C ALA A 74 25.51 -42.60 27.05
N ARG A 75 25.26 -41.54 27.84
CA ARG A 75 25.39 -40.10 27.51
C ARG A 75 24.32 -39.44 26.66
N ALA A 76 23.25 -39.06 27.30
CA ALA A 76 22.44 -37.93 26.91
C ALA A 76 21.91 -37.18 28.16
N VAL A 77 22.77 -36.45 28.83
CA VAL A 77 22.39 -35.49 29.86
C VAL A 77 23.20 -34.20 29.57
N ARG A 78 22.64 -33.36 28.77
CA ARG A 78 22.87 -31.87 28.67
C ARG A 78 22.17 -31.29 27.43
N GLY A 79 20.85 -31.34 27.40
CA GLY A 79 20.06 -30.68 26.34
C GLY A 79 18.81 -29.95 26.85
N ASP A 80 18.42 -30.20 28.08
CA ASP A 80 17.10 -29.81 28.56
C ASP A 80 17.05 -28.46 29.32
N ALA A 81 18.18 -27.84 29.64
CA ALA A 81 18.20 -26.57 30.37
C ALA A 81 17.92 -25.34 29.49
N CYS A 82 18.41 -25.36 28.24
CA CYS A 82 18.24 -24.22 27.31
C CYS A 82 16.81 -24.15 26.74
N GLY A 83 16.21 -25.28 26.40
CA GLY A 83 14.82 -25.34 25.93
C GLY A 83 13.79 -24.96 27.01
N ARG A 84 14.08 -25.19 28.27
CA ARG A 84 13.23 -24.75 29.40
C ARG A 84 13.33 -23.27 29.68
N ALA A 85 14.49 -22.65 29.52
CA ALA A 85 14.68 -21.21 29.72
C ALA A 85 13.96 -20.37 28.65
N VAL A 86 14.01 -20.78 27.37
CA VAL A 86 13.31 -20.10 26.27
C VAL A 86 11.78 -20.27 26.39
N ARG A 87 11.31 -21.48 26.76
CA ARG A 87 9.88 -21.70 27.00
C ARG A 87 9.38 -21.04 28.29
N ALA A 88 10.22 -20.86 29.30
CA ALA A 88 9.89 -20.10 30.50
C ALA A 88 9.80 -18.61 30.21
N ARG A 89 10.69 -18.04 29.38
CA ARG A 89 10.67 -16.63 29.02
C ARG A 89 9.49 -16.28 28.09
N ALA A 90 9.16 -17.16 27.14
CA ALA A 90 7.96 -17.00 26.30
C ALA A 90 6.67 -17.16 27.12
N ARG A 91 6.65 -18.06 28.14
CA ARG A 91 5.51 -18.20 29.06
C ARG A 91 5.39 -17.03 30.03
N THR A 92 6.50 -16.37 30.41
CA THR A 92 6.47 -15.20 31.29
C THR A 92 5.97 -13.95 30.58
N THR A 93 6.36 -13.76 29.30
CA THR A 93 5.85 -12.64 28.49
C THR A 93 4.38 -12.83 28.12
N THR A 94 3.95 -14.05 27.77
CA THR A 94 2.53 -14.35 27.52
C THR A 94 1.71 -14.31 28.81
N ARG A 95 2.31 -14.70 29.94
CA ARG A 95 1.63 -14.66 31.25
C ARG A 95 1.55 -13.23 31.81
N ALA A 96 2.53 -12.36 31.55
CA ALA A 96 2.46 -10.94 31.86
C ALA A 96 1.44 -10.20 30.99
N ALA A 97 1.37 -10.50 29.68
CA ALA A 97 0.34 -9.98 28.80
C ALA A 97 -1.06 -10.48 29.15
N ASN A 98 -1.18 -11.78 29.50
CA ASN A 98 -2.45 -12.35 29.95
C ASN A 98 -2.82 -11.95 31.38
N ALA A 99 -1.85 -11.68 32.28
CA ALA A 99 -2.12 -11.16 33.60
C ALA A 99 -2.54 -9.68 33.59
N SER A 100 -1.99 -8.88 32.64
CA SER A 100 -2.47 -7.52 32.39
C SER A 100 -3.89 -7.53 31.80
N ALA A 101 -4.19 -8.47 30.91
CA ALA A 101 -5.54 -8.64 30.34
C ALA A 101 -6.53 -9.24 31.38
N ALA A 102 -6.06 -10.12 32.30
CA ALA A 102 -6.91 -10.71 33.36
C ALA A 102 -7.17 -9.74 34.49
N ASN A 103 -6.23 -8.87 34.86
CA ASN A 103 -6.45 -7.80 35.81
C ASN A 103 -7.39 -6.69 35.29
N ALA A 104 -7.42 -6.47 33.98
CA ALA A 104 -8.41 -5.58 33.35
C ALA A 104 -9.82 -6.19 33.25
N ALA A 105 -9.95 -7.51 33.40
CA ALA A 105 -11.24 -8.21 33.36
C ALA A 105 -11.97 -8.30 34.71
N ASN A 106 -11.32 -7.90 35.83
CA ASN A 106 -11.89 -8.02 37.17
C ASN A 106 -12.46 -6.72 37.76
N ASP A 107 -12.21 -5.56 37.11
CA ASP A 107 -12.97 -4.34 37.35
C ASP A 107 -14.14 -4.31 36.37
N GLY A 108 -15.36 -4.45 36.88
CA GLY A 108 -16.62 -4.36 36.13
C GLY A 108 -16.86 -2.98 35.47
N GLY A 109 -15.79 -2.25 35.14
CA GLY A 109 -15.77 -1.01 34.44
C GLY A 109 -15.94 -1.22 32.92
N PHE A 110 -16.63 -0.31 32.26
CA PHE A 110 -16.78 -0.25 30.80
C PHE A 110 -15.40 -0.13 30.12
N VAL A 111 -14.94 -1.21 29.48
CA VAL A 111 -13.70 -1.21 28.69
C VAL A 111 -14.01 -0.72 27.28
N TRP A 112 -13.53 0.47 26.94
CA TRP A 112 -13.65 1.01 25.59
C TRP A 112 -12.86 0.17 24.59
N LYS A 113 -13.56 -0.45 23.63
CA LYS A 113 -12.97 -1.28 22.55
C LYS A 113 -12.94 -0.58 21.19
N GLY A 114 -13.28 0.70 21.15
CA GLY A 114 -13.38 1.50 19.93
C GLY A 114 -12.06 2.17 19.52
N ALA A 115 -12.16 3.33 18.91
CA ALA A 115 -11.01 4.11 18.46
C ALA A 115 -10.04 4.45 19.59
N ALA A 116 -8.74 4.53 19.29
CA ALA A 116 -7.74 5.05 20.22
C ALA A 116 -8.07 6.53 20.53
N LEU A 117 -8.38 6.84 21.79
CA LEU A 117 -9.01 8.11 22.18
C LEU A 117 -8.14 9.35 21.86
N VAL A 118 -6.82 9.29 22.15
CA VAL A 118 -5.92 10.43 21.91
C VAL A 118 -5.74 10.70 20.40
N PRO A 119 -5.37 9.70 19.57
CA PRO A 119 -5.34 9.87 18.11
C PRO A 119 -6.68 10.35 17.54
N PHE A 120 -7.79 9.82 18.04
CA PHE A 120 -9.13 10.25 17.63
C PHE A 120 -9.38 11.72 17.95
N ALA A 121 -9.14 12.14 19.21
CA ALA A 121 -9.35 13.51 19.64
C ALA A 121 -8.49 14.51 18.83
N VAL A 122 -7.21 14.19 18.62
CA VAL A 122 -6.31 15.02 17.81
C VAL A 122 -6.81 15.13 16.38
N SER A 123 -7.16 14.01 15.74
CA SER A 123 -7.63 14.02 14.35
C SER A 123 -8.92 14.83 14.17
N VAL A 124 -9.87 14.70 15.08
CA VAL A 124 -11.11 15.49 15.06
C VAL A 124 -10.84 16.96 15.37
N SER A 125 -9.94 17.24 16.33
CA SER A 125 -9.59 18.64 16.68
C SER A 125 -8.98 19.39 15.50
N VAL A 126 -8.16 18.75 14.66
CA VAL A 126 -7.62 19.38 13.45
C VAL A 126 -8.74 19.92 12.54
N GLY A 127 -9.76 19.13 12.29
CA GLY A 127 -10.91 19.56 11.49
C GLY A 127 -11.74 20.65 12.16
N LEU A 128 -12.00 20.53 13.47
CA LEU A 128 -12.79 21.52 14.20
C LEU A 128 -12.05 22.87 14.31
N VAL A 129 -10.76 22.85 14.62
CA VAL A 129 -9.93 24.07 14.69
C VAL A 129 -9.94 24.78 13.33
N LEU A 130 -9.71 24.05 12.24
CA LEU A 130 -9.71 24.67 10.91
C LEU A 130 -11.09 25.25 10.55
N ASN A 131 -12.17 24.53 10.85
CA ASN A 131 -13.51 24.96 10.45
C ASN A 131 -14.04 26.15 11.28
N PHE A 132 -13.70 26.23 12.57
CA PHE A 132 -14.32 27.20 13.49
C PHE A 132 -13.38 28.27 14.02
N LEU A 133 -12.07 28.00 14.12
CA LEU A 133 -11.10 28.94 14.69
C LEU A 133 -10.23 29.63 13.64
N VAL A 134 -10.02 29.01 12.48
CA VAL A 134 -9.25 29.63 11.40
C VAL A 134 -10.21 30.40 10.49
N PRO A 135 -10.00 31.71 10.27
CA PRO A 135 -10.86 32.50 9.40
C PRO A 135 -10.76 31.98 7.95
N ARG A 136 -11.92 31.79 7.34
CA ARG A 136 -12.00 31.36 5.94
C ARG A 136 -11.55 32.53 5.03
N PRO A 137 -10.62 32.30 4.08
CA PRO A 137 -10.30 33.30 3.07
C PRO A 137 -11.53 33.67 2.23
N GLU A 138 -11.69 34.93 1.91
CA GLU A 138 -12.86 35.45 1.15
C GLU A 138 -13.02 34.77 -0.21
N ALA A 139 -11.90 34.44 -0.88
CA ALA A 139 -11.86 33.77 -2.18
C ALA A 139 -12.28 32.29 -2.14
N VAL A 140 -12.40 31.67 -0.95
CA VAL A 140 -12.76 30.26 -0.80
C VAL A 140 -14.23 30.14 -0.41
N VAL A 141 -15.01 29.38 -1.18
CA VAL A 141 -16.43 29.17 -0.86
C VAL A 141 -16.61 28.38 0.45
N PRO A 142 -17.69 28.62 1.23
CA PRO A 142 -17.89 27.96 2.53
C PRO A 142 -17.87 26.42 2.46
N GLN A 143 -18.43 25.85 1.40
CA GLN A 143 -18.46 24.41 1.16
C GLN A 143 -17.06 23.83 0.98
N ALA A 144 -16.18 24.51 0.23
CA ALA A 144 -14.78 24.09 0.06
C ALA A 144 -14.01 24.13 1.38
N TRP A 145 -14.26 25.15 2.22
CA TRP A 145 -13.61 25.25 3.53
C TRP A 145 -14.05 24.16 4.51
N ALA A 146 -15.35 23.86 4.55
CA ALA A 146 -15.89 22.76 5.33
C ALA A 146 -15.33 21.41 4.85
N LEU A 147 -15.29 21.19 3.53
CA LEU A 147 -14.73 19.97 2.94
C LEU A 147 -13.24 19.84 3.24
N LEU A 148 -12.47 20.92 3.15
CA LEU A 148 -11.04 20.94 3.52
C LEU A 148 -10.84 20.53 4.97
N SER A 149 -11.68 21.03 5.87
CA SER A 149 -11.63 20.73 7.30
C SER A 149 -11.86 19.24 7.56
N ILE A 150 -12.85 18.63 6.90
CA ILE A 150 -13.14 17.20 6.99
C ILE A 150 -11.99 16.40 6.35
N PHE A 151 -11.47 16.83 5.21
CA PHE A 151 -10.38 16.19 4.50
C PHE A 151 -9.10 16.14 5.34
N LEU A 152 -8.69 17.27 5.95
CA LEU A 152 -7.51 17.34 6.81
C LEU A 152 -7.69 16.54 8.12
N SER A 153 -8.90 16.54 8.69
CA SER A 153 -9.25 15.64 9.80
C SER A 153 -9.09 14.17 9.40
N THR A 154 -9.58 13.81 8.21
CA THR A 154 -9.45 12.44 7.66
C THR A 154 -7.99 12.06 7.47
N ILE A 155 -7.19 12.92 6.83
CA ILE A 155 -5.75 12.69 6.64
C ILE A 155 -5.03 12.55 7.98
N SER A 156 -5.30 13.43 8.95
CA SER A 156 -4.70 13.37 10.28
C SER A 156 -4.98 12.02 10.95
N GLY A 157 -6.19 11.49 10.83
CA GLY A 157 -6.52 10.20 11.38
C GLY A 157 -5.93 9.02 10.58
N LEU A 158 -5.69 9.16 9.28
CA LEU A 158 -4.93 8.15 8.52
C LEU A 158 -3.47 8.05 9.01
N VAL A 159 -2.88 9.18 9.40
CA VAL A 159 -1.51 9.24 9.96
C VAL A 159 -1.47 8.73 11.39
N LEU A 160 -2.39 9.18 12.24
CA LEU A 160 -2.42 8.86 13.67
C LEU A 160 -3.08 7.50 13.98
N SER A 161 -3.78 6.91 13.00
CA SER A 161 -4.39 5.59 13.06
C SER A 161 -5.27 5.34 14.30
N PRO A 162 -6.28 6.18 14.60
CA PRO A 162 -7.22 5.93 15.69
C PRO A 162 -8.05 4.66 15.45
N LEU A 163 -8.26 4.30 14.19
CA LEU A 163 -8.94 3.10 13.68
C LEU A 163 -8.19 2.58 12.46
N PRO A 164 -8.49 1.36 11.98
CA PRO A 164 -8.01 0.89 10.68
C PRO A 164 -8.31 1.91 9.57
N VAL A 165 -7.40 2.02 8.60
CA VAL A 165 -7.37 3.10 7.60
C VAL A 165 -8.71 3.25 6.86
N GLY A 166 -9.27 2.15 6.36
CA GLY A 166 -10.57 2.17 5.67
C GLY A 166 -11.73 2.58 6.57
N ALA A 167 -11.73 2.13 7.84
CA ALA A 167 -12.76 2.51 8.79
C ALA A 167 -12.74 4.01 9.11
N TRP A 168 -11.54 4.59 9.27
CA TRP A 168 -11.42 6.03 9.51
C TRP A 168 -11.80 6.85 8.28
N ALA A 169 -11.40 6.44 7.09
CA ALA A 169 -11.80 7.09 5.84
C ALA A 169 -13.33 7.07 5.67
N PHE A 170 -13.97 5.92 5.99
CA PHE A 170 -15.43 5.81 5.96
C PHE A 170 -16.13 6.79 6.93
N ILE A 171 -15.56 7.02 8.13
CA ILE A 171 -16.07 8.02 9.07
C ILE A 171 -15.94 9.43 8.46
N GLY A 172 -14.81 9.76 7.83
CA GLY A 172 -14.64 11.03 7.11
C GLY A 172 -15.66 11.24 6.01
N LEU A 173 -15.88 10.21 5.19
CA LEU A 173 -16.91 10.22 4.14
C LEU A 173 -18.31 10.43 4.72
N THR A 174 -18.65 9.67 5.76
CA THR A 174 -19.93 9.79 6.46
C THR A 174 -20.12 11.20 7.02
N THR A 175 -19.08 11.79 7.60
CA THR A 175 -19.12 13.18 8.09
C THR A 175 -19.43 14.15 6.97
N ALA A 176 -18.77 14.02 5.81
CA ALA A 176 -19.03 14.90 4.66
C ALA A 176 -20.48 14.81 4.14
N VAL A 177 -21.07 13.61 4.16
CA VAL A 177 -22.46 13.42 3.73
C VAL A 177 -23.46 13.90 4.79
N VAL A 178 -23.26 13.58 6.06
CA VAL A 178 -24.15 13.97 7.16
C VAL A 178 -24.17 15.48 7.39
N THR A 179 -23.04 16.16 7.15
CA THR A 179 -22.96 17.62 7.22
C THR A 179 -23.45 18.32 5.94
N GLU A 180 -23.96 17.55 4.97
CA GLU A 180 -24.38 18.06 3.66
C GLU A 180 -23.28 18.82 2.90
N THR A 181 -22.02 18.63 3.29
CA THR A 181 -20.86 19.20 2.60
C THR A 181 -20.70 18.57 1.22
N LEU A 182 -21.01 17.26 1.10
CA LEU A 182 -21.08 16.53 -0.16
C LEU A 182 -22.43 15.79 -0.25
N SER A 183 -23.01 15.75 -1.44
CA SER A 183 -24.12 14.84 -1.71
C SER A 183 -23.60 13.38 -1.68
N PHE A 184 -24.49 12.41 -1.42
CA PHE A 184 -24.13 10.99 -1.44
C PHE A 184 -23.48 10.58 -2.76
N GLN A 185 -24.03 11.04 -3.90
CA GLN A 185 -23.48 10.73 -5.21
C GLN A 185 -22.06 11.31 -5.41
N ALA A 186 -21.83 12.56 -5.00
CA ALA A 186 -20.53 13.19 -5.07
C ALA A 186 -19.50 12.48 -4.17
N ALA A 187 -19.91 12.10 -2.97
CA ALA A 187 -19.06 11.39 -2.00
C ALA A 187 -18.62 10.01 -2.50
N PHE A 188 -19.50 9.27 -3.20
CA PHE A 188 -19.19 7.94 -3.74
C PHE A 188 -18.73 7.94 -5.21
N SER A 189 -18.65 9.11 -5.86
CA SER A 189 -18.30 9.21 -7.29
C SER A 189 -16.95 8.57 -7.63
N ALA A 190 -15.98 8.65 -6.73
CA ALA A 190 -14.66 8.05 -6.95
C ALA A 190 -14.64 6.52 -6.83
N MET A 191 -15.68 5.86 -6.30
CA MET A 191 -15.78 4.39 -6.27
C MET A 191 -15.84 3.77 -7.67
N THR A 192 -16.24 4.52 -8.69
CA THR A 192 -16.26 4.09 -10.08
C THR A 192 -14.97 4.41 -10.84
N ASN A 193 -13.96 4.92 -10.15
CA ASN A 193 -12.72 5.36 -10.78
C ASN A 193 -11.91 4.17 -11.31
N ASP A 194 -11.54 4.23 -12.58
CA ASP A 194 -10.79 3.21 -13.31
C ASP A 194 -9.41 2.92 -12.70
N VAL A 195 -8.72 3.93 -12.18
CA VAL A 195 -7.39 3.75 -11.54
C VAL A 195 -7.50 3.03 -10.20
N ILE A 196 -8.55 3.32 -9.41
CA ILE A 196 -8.77 2.62 -8.13
C ILE A 196 -9.03 1.13 -8.39
N TRP A 197 -9.90 0.82 -9.35
CA TRP A 197 -10.14 -0.56 -9.74
C TRP A 197 -8.91 -1.25 -10.33
N LEU A 198 -8.07 -0.53 -11.08
CA LEU A 198 -6.80 -1.08 -11.55
C LEU A 198 -5.89 -1.49 -10.36
N ILE A 199 -5.87 -0.69 -9.29
CA ILE A 199 -5.10 -1.01 -8.07
C ILE A 199 -5.70 -2.23 -7.36
N VAL A 200 -7.01 -2.32 -7.21
CA VAL A 200 -7.69 -3.49 -6.61
C VAL A 200 -7.38 -4.77 -7.37
N LEU A 201 -7.50 -4.73 -8.70
CA LEU A 201 -7.17 -5.87 -9.56
C LEU A 201 -5.70 -6.26 -9.44
N ALA A 202 -4.82 -5.28 -9.28
CA ALA A 202 -3.41 -5.51 -9.07
C ALA A 202 -3.10 -6.31 -7.79
N PHE A 203 -3.84 -6.08 -6.69
CA PHE A 203 -3.73 -6.92 -5.49
C PHE A 203 -4.14 -8.38 -5.77
N PHE A 204 -5.20 -8.58 -6.55
CA PHE A 204 -5.64 -9.93 -6.91
C PHE A 204 -4.60 -10.65 -7.79
N PHE A 205 -3.99 -9.95 -8.76
CA PHE A 205 -2.86 -10.50 -9.52
C PHE A 205 -1.68 -10.92 -8.63
N ALA A 206 -1.33 -10.09 -7.65
CA ALA A 206 -0.26 -10.42 -6.71
C ALA A 206 -0.53 -11.72 -5.94
N ARG A 207 -1.80 -12.04 -5.63
CA ARG A 207 -2.19 -13.33 -5.02
C ARG A 207 -1.86 -14.51 -5.92
N GLY A 208 -2.09 -14.42 -7.22
CA GLY A 208 -1.74 -15.47 -8.18
C GLY A 208 -0.25 -15.81 -8.13
N PHE A 209 0.62 -14.81 -8.10
CA PHE A 209 2.08 -15.02 -7.96
C PHE A 209 2.48 -15.66 -6.63
N VAL A 210 1.90 -15.20 -5.52
CA VAL A 210 2.20 -15.73 -4.19
C VAL A 210 1.70 -17.16 -4.06
N ARG A 211 0.48 -17.45 -4.54
CA ARG A 211 -0.13 -18.79 -4.46
C ARG A 211 0.64 -19.82 -5.25
N THR A 212 1.07 -19.49 -6.47
CA THR A 212 1.76 -20.43 -7.35
C THR A 212 3.23 -20.64 -7.00
N GLY A 213 3.83 -19.71 -6.23
CA GLY A 213 5.26 -19.74 -5.93
C GLY A 213 6.16 -19.30 -7.09
N LEU A 214 5.59 -18.79 -8.19
CA LEU A 214 6.35 -18.34 -9.36
C LEU A 214 7.40 -17.28 -8.99
N GLY A 215 7.09 -16.36 -8.06
CA GLY A 215 8.03 -15.36 -7.57
C GLY A 215 9.26 -15.98 -6.90
N ASP A 216 9.04 -17.00 -6.05
CA ASP A 216 10.14 -17.75 -5.40
C ASP A 216 11.01 -18.50 -6.42
N ARG A 217 10.40 -19.12 -7.43
CA ARG A 217 11.12 -19.77 -8.53
C ARG A 217 12.01 -18.79 -9.28
N VAL A 218 11.47 -17.63 -9.71
CA VAL A 218 12.23 -16.61 -10.42
C VAL A 218 13.40 -16.11 -9.58
N ALA A 219 13.16 -15.72 -8.33
CA ALA A 219 14.23 -15.27 -7.44
C ALA A 219 15.30 -16.35 -7.22
N THR A 220 14.90 -17.63 -7.06
CA THR A 220 15.82 -18.74 -6.91
C THR A 220 16.69 -18.96 -8.16
N MET A 221 16.16 -18.71 -9.37
CA MET A 221 16.96 -18.74 -10.60
C MET A 221 18.08 -17.69 -10.58
N PHE A 222 17.79 -16.47 -10.09
CA PHE A 222 18.80 -15.41 -9.96
C PHE A 222 19.82 -15.70 -8.86
N VAL A 223 19.40 -16.28 -7.73
CA VAL A 223 20.32 -16.78 -6.69
C VAL A 223 21.27 -17.83 -7.27
N ARG A 224 20.78 -18.77 -8.07
CA ARG A 224 21.62 -19.75 -8.77
C ARG A 224 22.64 -19.09 -9.69
N ALA A 225 22.24 -18.04 -10.41
CA ALA A 225 23.10 -17.38 -11.39
C ALA A 225 24.17 -16.49 -10.74
N LEU A 226 23.80 -15.71 -9.73
CA LEU A 226 24.61 -14.63 -9.17
C LEU A 226 25.07 -14.87 -7.72
N GLY A 227 24.64 -15.94 -7.07
CA GLY A 227 24.75 -16.17 -5.64
C GLY A 227 26.12 -16.60 -5.11
N LYS A 228 27.20 -16.59 -5.90
CA LYS A 228 28.55 -17.00 -5.45
C LYS A 228 29.17 -16.09 -4.39
N SER A 229 28.77 -14.83 -4.35
CA SER A 229 29.17 -13.84 -3.35
C SER A 229 27.97 -13.16 -2.74
N THR A 230 28.11 -12.61 -1.55
CA THR A 230 27.02 -11.91 -0.86
C THR A 230 26.54 -10.68 -1.66
N LEU A 231 27.46 -9.95 -2.28
CA LEU A 231 27.09 -8.85 -3.18
C LEU A 231 26.36 -9.37 -4.43
N GLY A 232 26.81 -10.50 -5.00
CA GLY A 232 26.12 -11.17 -6.11
C GLY A 232 24.70 -11.64 -5.73
N LEU A 233 24.53 -12.20 -4.51
CA LEU A 233 23.20 -12.52 -3.97
C LEU A 233 22.29 -11.31 -3.93
N SER A 234 22.78 -10.18 -3.44
CA SER A 234 21.98 -8.96 -3.35
C SER A 234 21.56 -8.46 -4.74
N TYR A 235 22.45 -8.49 -5.73
CA TYR A 235 22.09 -8.19 -7.12
C TYR A 235 21.08 -9.18 -7.70
N GLY A 236 21.25 -10.47 -7.43
CA GLY A 236 20.31 -11.49 -7.86
C GLY A 236 18.89 -11.22 -7.37
N LEU A 237 18.75 -10.90 -6.09
CA LEU A 237 17.47 -10.59 -5.48
C LEU A 237 16.87 -9.28 -6.01
N THR A 238 17.66 -8.21 -6.12
CA THR A 238 17.17 -6.90 -6.58
C THR A 238 16.78 -6.88 -8.05
N ILE A 239 17.56 -7.56 -8.91
CA ILE A 239 17.24 -7.68 -10.35
C ILE A 239 15.99 -8.54 -10.54
N SER A 240 15.88 -9.66 -9.81
CA SER A 240 14.68 -10.50 -9.87
C SER A 240 13.43 -9.72 -9.43
N GLU A 241 13.53 -8.85 -8.42
CA GLU A 241 12.43 -7.99 -8.02
C GLU A 241 12.05 -6.99 -9.12
N ALA A 242 13.02 -6.37 -9.77
CA ALA A 242 12.76 -5.43 -10.86
C ALA A 242 12.02 -6.09 -12.02
N ILE A 243 12.31 -7.36 -12.32
CA ILE A 243 11.61 -8.16 -13.35
C ILE A 243 10.19 -8.51 -12.92
N LEU A 244 9.97 -8.84 -11.65
CA LEU A 244 8.65 -9.18 -11.13
C LEU A 244 7.77 -7.96 -10.84
N ALA A 245 8.37 -6.79 -10.65
CA ALA A 245 7.68 -5.58 -10.22
C ALA A 245 6.51 -5.17 -11.13
N PRO A 246 6.61 -5.19 -12.46
CA PRO A 246 5.48 -4.86 -13.33
C PRO A 246 4.25 -5.74 -13.11
N ALA A 247 4.49 -6.99 -12.75
CA ALA A 247 3.48 -8.03 -12.56
C ALA A 247 2.93 -8.11 -11.13
N MET A 248 3.62 -7.49 -10.17
CA MET A 248 3.23 -7.50 -8.74
C MET A 248 3.15 -6.07 -8.19
N PRO A 249 2.03 -5.36 -8.41
CA PRO A 249 1.92 -3.93 -8.09
C PRO A 249 1.88 -3.58 -6.59
N SER A 250 2.09 -4.53 -5.73
CA SER A 250 2.17 -4.33 -4.28
C SER A 250 3.61 -4.55 -3.78
N THR A 251 4.27 -3.48 -3.38
CA THR A 251 5.61 -3.50 -2.79
C THR A 251 5.65 -4.36 -1.51
N THR A 252 4.60 -4.26 -0.69
CA THR A 252 4.46 -5.06 0.54
C THR A 252 4.31 -6.56 0.23
N ALA A 253 3.53 -6.92 -0.79
CA ALA A 253 3.36 -8.31 -1.20
C ALA A 253 4.67 -8.89 -1.77
N ARG A 254 5.43 -8.11 -2.55
CA ARG A 254 6.76 -8.53 -3.01
C ARG A 254 7.71 -8.76 -1.83
N ALA A 255 7.78 -7.78 -0.91
CA ALA A 255 8.66 -7.87 0.25
C ALA A 255 8.30 -9.05 1.16
N GLY A 256 7.07 -9.11 1.67
CA GLY A 256 6.64 -10.10 2.66
C GLY A 256 6.33 -11.47 2.07
N GLY A 257 5.77 -11.51 0.84
CA GLY A 257 5.33 -12.76 0.20
C GLY A 257 6.40 -13.49 -0.59
N VAL A 258 7.44 -12.79 -1.06
CA VAL A 258 8.48 -13.39 -1.92
C VAL A 258 9.88 -13.23 -1.31
N TYR A 259 10.35 -11.98 -1.16
CA TYR A 259 11.78 -11.76 -0.90
C TYR A 259 12.18 -12.01 0.54
N LEU A 260 11.38 -11.63 1.54
CA LEU A 260 11.71 -11.86 2.94
C LEU A 260 11.86 -13.35 3.29
N PRO A 261 10.98 -14.27 2.88
CA PRO A 261 11.16 -15.71 3.10
C PRO A 261 12.45 -16.25 2.46
N ILE A 262 12.81 -15.78 1.28
CA ILE A 262 14.04 -16.19 0.59
C ILE A 262 15.27 -15.69 1.36
N ILE A 263 15.27 -14.40 1.76
CA ILE A 263 16.36 -13.81 2.55
C ILE A 263 16.52 -14.56 3.87
N GLN A 264 15.43 -14.87 4.57
CA GLN A 264 15.46 -15.64 5.81
C GLN A 264 16.04 -17.03 5.62
N SER A 265 15.69 -17.70 4.53
CA SER A 265 16.24 -19.02 4.18
C SER A 265 17.75 -18.95 3.92
N LEU A 266 18.20 -17.99 3.10
CA LEU A 266 19.63 -17.78 2.80
C LEU A 266 20.42 -17.38 4.05
N ALA A 267 19.86 -16.49 4.87
CA ALA A 267 20.47 -16.07 6.11
C ALA A 267 20.65 -17.23 7.09
N LYS A 268 19.62 -18.04 7.28
CA LYS A 268 19.67 -19.23 8.16
C LYS A 268 20.72 -20.22 7.71
N GLN A 269 20.87 -20.48 6.42
CA GLN A 269 21.89 -21.35 5.85
C GLN A 269 23.30 -20.84 6.12
N ALA A 270 23.51 -19.52 6.13
CA ALA A 270 24.77 -18.87 6.49
C ALA A 270 24.96 -18.73 8.02
N GLY A 271 24.10 -19.30 8.85
CA GLY A 271 24.13 -19.15 10.30
C GLY A 271 23.86 -17.71 10.78
N SER A 272 23.12 -16.94 9.99
CA SER A 272 22.68 -15.58 10.29
C SER A 272 21.23 -15.59 10.75
N GLU A 273 20.99 -15.28 12.01
CA GLU A 273 19.65 -15.21 12.60
C GLU A 273 19.42 -13.81 13.19
N PRO A 274 18.15 -13.41 13.41
CA PRO A 274 17.84 -12.16 14.09
C PRO A 274 18.56 -12.04 15.44
N GLY A 275 19.09 -10.86 15.72
CA GLY A 275 19.90 -10.60 16.92
C GLY A 275 21.41 -10.67 16.67
N PRO A 276 22.23 -11.33 17.56
CA PRO A 276 23.70 -11.20 17.55
C PRO A 276 24.38 -11.65 16.24
N THR A 277 23.76 -12.58 15.49
CA THR A 277 24.37 -13.12 14.25
C THR A 277 23.80 -12.47 12.98
N SER A 278 22.92 -11.51 13.12
CA SER A 278 22.22 -10.88 11.97
C SER A 278 23.19 -10.24 10.97
N ARG A 279 24.33 -9.72 11.46
CA ARG A 279 25.38 -9.07 10.66
C ARG A 279 26.13 -10.03 9.74
N LYS A 280 26.06 -11.33 9.97
CA LYS A 280 26.72 -12.29 9.08
C LYS A 280 26.26 -12.14 7.64
N LEU A 281 24.93 -12.12 7.43
CA LEU A 281 24.35 -12.03 6.08
C LEU A 281 22.97 -11.33 6.06
N GLY A 282 22.06 -11.73 6.95
CA GLY A 282 20.64 -11.36 6.88
C GLY A 282 20.39 -9.86 6.94
N ALA A 283 21.08 -9.15 7.81
CA ALA A 283 20.93 -7.70 7.97
C ALA A 283 21.29 -6.93 6.68
N PHE A 284 22.35 -7.34 6.00
CA PHE A 284 22.78 -6.76 4.73
C PHE A 284 21.73 -7.01 3.62
N LEU A 285 21.28 -8.26 3.46
CA LEU A 285 20.30 -8.61 2.43
C LEU A 285 18.97 -7.90 2.64
N VAL A 286 18.48 -7.82 3.89
CA VAL A 286 17.26 -7.10 4.24
C VAL A 286 17.36 -5.62 3.86
N GLN A 287 18.45 -4.95 4.26
CA GLN A 287 18.63 -3.54 3.94
C GLN A 287 18.81 -3.29 2.44
N THR A 288 19.60 -4.12 1.77
CA THR A 288 19.80 -3.98 0.32
C THR A 288 18.48 -4.13 -0.43
N GLN A 289 17.69 -5.16 -0.09
CA GLN A 289 16.41 -5.40 -0.75
C GLN A 289 15.43 -4.26 -0.53
N LEU A 290 15.32 -3.78 0.72
CA LEU A 290 14.48 -2.65 1.07
C LEU A 290 14.83 -1.40 0.27
N GLN A 291 16.10 -0.98 0.30
CA GLN A 291 16.56 0.27 -0.32
C GLN A 291 16.50 0.22 -1.85
N SER A 292 16.74 -0.96 -2.45
CA SER A 292 16.67 -1.17 -3.89
C SER A 292 15.23 -1.26 -4.41
N SER A 293 14.27 -1.69 -3.56
CA SER A 293 12.86 -1.85 -3.95
C SER A 293 12.21 -0.55 -4.41
N GLY A 294 12.74 0.60 -3.97
CA GLY A 294 12.32 1.92 -4.45
C GLY A 294 12.55 2.10 -5.96
N HIS A 295 13.71 1.66 -6.46
CA HIS A 295 14.06 1.76 -7.88
C HIS A 295 13.25 0.79 -8.74
N SER A 296 13.07 -0.46 -8.31
CA SER A 296 12.22 -1.44 -9.00
C SER A 296 10.76 -0.97 -9.07
N SER A 297 10.27 -0.33 -8.01
CA SER A 297 8.92 0.22 -7.95
C SER A 297 8.74 1.47 -8.81
N ALA A 298 9.74 2.34 -8.90
CA ALA A 298 9.70 3.53 -9.73
C ALA A 298 9.89 3.21 -11.24
N MET A 299 10.57 2.11 -11.58
CA MET A 299 10.90 1.77 -12.97
C MET A 299 9.66 1.50 -13.83
N CYS A 300 8.63 0.87 -13.28
CA CYS A 300 7.42 0.52 -14.00
C CYS A 300 6.19 1.13 -13.35
N MET A 301 5.32 1.71 -14.18
CA MET A 301 4.09 2.36 -13.75
C MET A 301 3.21 1.46 -12.88
N THR A 302 3.08 0.20 -13.26
CA THR A 302 2.25 -0.79 -12.57
C THR A 302 2.93 -1.44 -11.37
N ALA A 303 4.19 -1.12 -11.05
CA ALA A 303 4.94 -1.76 -9.99
C ALA A 303 4.53 -1.35 -8.57
N ALA A 304 3.80 -0.24 -8.41
CA ALA A 304 3.34 0.24 -7.11
C ALA A 304 2.03 1.03 -7.24
N ALA A 305 1.14 0.89 -6.24
CA ALA A 305 -0.17 1.54 -6.23
C ALA A 305 -0.07 3.07 -6.24
N GLN A 306 0.92 3.64 -5.52
CA GLN A 306 1.17 5.08 -5.48
C GLN A 306 1.53 5.68 -6.84
N ASN A 307 2.11 4.91 -7.76
CA ASN A 307 2.43 5.37 -9.11
C ASN A 307 1.17 5.73 -9.89
N LEU A 308 0.21 4.82 -9.89
CA LEU A 308 -1.09 4.99 -10.54
C LEU A 308 -1.87 6.14 -9.92
N LEU A 309 -1.85 6.24 -8.58
CA LEU A 309 -2.47 7.35 -7.86
C LEU A 309 -1.87 8.69 -8.26
N SER A 310 -0.55 8.79 -8.29
CA SER A 310 0.17 10.01 -8.65
C SER A 310 -0.18 10.50 -10.06
N LEU A 311 -0.24 9.57 -11.03
CA LEU A 311 -0.69 9.89 -12.40
C LEU A 311 -2.16 10.33 -12.45
N LYS A 312 -3.02 9.74 -11.62
CA LYS A 312 -4.42 10.17 -11.55
C LYS A 312 -4.56 11.59 -10.98
N ILE A 313 -3.80 11.90 -9.94
CA ILE A 313 -3.74 13.26 -9.38
C ILE A 313 -3.20 14.23 -10.44
N ALA A 314 -2.12 13.89 -11.15
CA ALA A 314 -1.59 14.68 -12.24
C ALA A 314 -2.66 14.96 -13.32
N ALA A 315 -3.40 13.93 -13.73
CA ALA A 315 -4.49 14.07 -14.69
C ALA A 315 -5.62 14.99 -14.20
N SER A 316 -5.95 14.99 -12.90
CA SER A 316 -6.94 15.91 -12.32
C SER A 316 -6.49 17.38 -12.33
N LEU A 317 -5.19 17.63 -12.44
CA LEU A 317 -4.57 18.95 -12.61
C LEU A 317 -4.33 19.31 -14.10
N GLY A 318 -4.87 18.53 -15.03
CA GLY A 318 -4.71 18.77 -16.47
C GLY A 318 -3.41 18.21 -17.07
N ILE A 319 -2.59 17.50 -16.28
CA ILE A 319 -1.35 16.87 -16.78
C ILE A 319 -1.70 15.54 -17.45
N ILE A 320 -1.79 15.53 -18.76
CA ILE A 320 -2.12 14.33 -19.55
C ILE A 320 -0.84 13.72 -20.13
N VAL A 321 -0.50 12.52 -19.67
CA VAL A 321 0.65 11.75 -20.17
C VAL A 321 0.18 10.85 -21.29
N ALA A 322 0.64 11.11 -22.51
CA ALA A 322 0.35 10.25 -23.67
C ALA A 322 1.06 8.88 -23.51
N SER A 323 0.37 7.78 -23.89
CA SER A 323 0.89 6.42 -23.76
C SER A 323 1.55 6.18 -22.38
N PRO A 324 0.81 6.28 -21.27
CA PRO A 324 1.37 6.47 -19.92
C PRO A 324 2.40 5.40 -19.55
N TRP A 325 2.17 4.13 -19.92
CA TRP A 325 3.08 3.05 -19.57
C TRP A 325 4.44 3.18 -20.26
N LEU A 326 4.43 3.49 -21.57
CA LEU A 326 5.65 3.63 -22.37
C LEU A 326 6.43 4.90 -21.98
N THR A 327 5.72 6.03 -21.84
CA THR A 327 6.32 7.31 -21.43
C THR A 327 6.93 7.20 -20.04
N TRP A 328 6.22 6.55 -19.11
CA TRP A 328 6.75 6.23 -17.78
C TRP A 328 8.05 5.44 -17.84
N PHE A 329 8.01 4.28 -18.54
CA PHE A 329 9.18 3.41 -18.63
C PHE A 329 10.38 4.10 -19.29
N LYS A 330 10.17 4.84 -20.39
CA LYS A 330 11.22 5.64 -21.04
C LYS A 330 11.84 6.66 -20.09
N ALA A 331 11.03 7.34 -19.29
CA ALA A 331 11.53 8.34 -18.34
C ALA A 331 12.23 7.73 -17.13
N ALA A 332 11.80 6.54 -16.68
CA ALA A 332 12.28 5.90 -15.45
C ALA A 332 13.44 4.93 -15.66
N CYS A 333 13.58 4.29 -16.84
CA CYS A 333 14.48 3.14 -17.02
C CYS A 333 15.94 3.46 -16.70
N VAL A 334 16.46 4.59 -17.14
CA VAL A 334 17.88 4.95 -16.92
C VAL A 334 18.18 5.22 -15.44
N PRO A 335 17.49 6.16 -14.75
CA PRO A 335 17.79 6.40 -13.33
C PRO A 335 17.47 5.18 -12.45
N ALA A 336 16.45 4.37 -12.78
CA ALA A 336 16.14 3.16 -12.05
C ALA A 336 17.23 2.10 -12.16
N VAL A 337 17.73 1.84 -13.38
CA VAL A 337 18.83 0.87 -13.60
C VAL A 337 20.09 1.32 -12.87
N ILE A 338 20.46 2.59 -12.95
CA ILE A 338 21.59 3.13 -12.19
C ILE A 338 21.39 2.93 -10.69
N GLY A 339 20.19 3.23 -10.17
CA GLY A 339 19.86 3.01 -8.77
C GLY A 339 19.95 1.55 -8.35
N LEU A 340 19.44 0.62 -9.17
CA LEU A 340 19.53 -0.83 -8.93
C LEU A 340 20.98 -1.34 -8.90
N LEU A 341 21.88 -0.70 -9.64
CA LEU A 341 23.30 -1.05 -9.63
C LEU A 341 24.05 -0.40 -8.47
N VAL A 342 23.76 0.87 -8.16
CA VAL A 342 24.48 1.64 -7.15
C VAL A 342 24.04 1.29 -5.73
N THR A 343 22.74 1.09 -5.48
CA THR A 343 22.22 0.92 -4.12
C THR A 343 22.73 -0.34 -3.43
N PRO A 344 22.78 -1.55 -4.05
CA PRO A 344 23.39 -2.71 -3.41
C PRO A 344 24.87 -2.49 -3.03
N LEU A 345 25.64 -1.84 -3.90
CA LEU A 345 27.04 -1.52 -3.65
C LEU A 345 27.19 -0.49 -2.52
N LEU A 346 26.32 0.52 -2.48
CA LEU A 346 26.30 1.53 -1.42
C LEU A 346 26.03 0.89 -0.06
N VAL A 347 25.00 0.05 0.03
CA VAL A 347 24.69 -0.69 1.27
C VAL A 347 25.83 -1.63 1.64
N TYR A 348 26.46 -2.31 0.68
CA TYR A 348 27.61 -3.19 0.92
C TYR A 348 28.78 -2.43 1.54
N LYS A 349 29.05 -1.19 1.11
CA LYS A 349 30.12 -0.35 1.68
C LYS A 349 29.74 0.25 3.03
N LEU A 350 28.50 0.67 3.24
CA LEU A 350 28.05 1.31 4.48
C LEU A 350 27.72 0.32 5.60
N TYR A 351 27.34 -0.90 5.22
CA TYR A 351 26.87 -1.93 6.13
C TYR A 351 27.35 -3.31 5.67
N PRO A 352 28.70 -3.53 5.59
CA PRO A 352 29.27 -4.75 5.04
C PRO A 352 28.81 -5.99 5.82
N PRO A 353 28.46 -7.10 5.13
CA PRO A 353 28.21 -8.38 5.78
C PRO A 353 29.53 -9.00 6.26
N GLU A 354 29.47 -9.79 7.34
CA GLU A 354 30.63 -10.55 7.81
C GLU A 354 31.00 -11.68 6.84
N VAL A 355 29.99 -12.32 6.26
CA VAL A 355 30.15 -13.36 5.22
C VAL A 355 30.16 -12.68 3.85
N GLN A 356 31.30 -12.67 3.19
CA GLN A 356 31.46 -12.05 1.88
C GLN A 356 31.25 -13.00 0.71
N ASN A 357 31.49 -14.31 0.91
CA ASN A 357 31.38 -15.34 -0.10
C ASN A 357 30.33 -16.38 0.31
N THR A 358 29.50 -16.77 -0.63
CA THR A 358 28.41 -17.72 -0.47
C THR A 358 28.50 -18.81 -1.55
N PRO A 359 29.60 -19.58 -1.59
CA PRO A 359 29.89 -20.52 -2.69
C PRO A 359 28.83 -21.62 -2.84
N ASP A 360 28.17 -21.98 -1.74
CA ASP A 360 27.16 -23.05 -1.72
C ASP A 360 25.75 -22.57 -2.14
N ALA A 361 25.48 -21.28 -2.12
CA ALA A 361 24.16 -20.73 -2.43
C ALA A 361 23.68 -21.07 -3.86
N PRO A 362 24.51 -21.05 -4.91
CA PRO A 362 24.11 -21.48 -6.25
C PRO A 362 23.74 -22.98 -6.32
N ALA A 363 24.49 -23.84 -5.62
CA ALA A 363 24.23 -25.28 -5.59
C ALA A 363 22.91 -25.58 -4.86
N GLN A 364 22.67 -24.94 -3.73
CA GLN A 364 21.42 -25.04 -2.97
C GLN A 364 20.22 -24.50 -3.77
N ALA A 365 20.39 -23.39 -4.47
CA ALA A 365 19.37 -22.86 -5.36
C ALA A 365 19.07 -23.80 -6.52
N ALA A 366 20.10 -24.44 -7.09
CA ALA A 366 19.93 -25.46 -8.13
C ALA A 366 19.16 -26.68 -7.61
N GLU A 367 19.45 -27.14 -6.39
CA GLU A 367 18.74 -28.25 -5.77
C GLU A 367 17.28 -27.88 -5.45
N LYS A 368 17.03 -26.66 -4.94
CA LYS A 368 15.68 -26.13 -4.73
C LYS A 368 14.87 -26.09 -6.04
N LEU A 369 15.48 -25.60 -7.13
CA LEU A 369 14.84 -25.58 -8.45
C LEU A 369 14.53 -27.00 -8.97
N LYS A 370 15.42 -27.98 -8.70
CA LYS A 370 15.20 -29.37 -9.04
C LYS A 370 14.04 -29.97 -8.25
N GLN A 371 13.93 -29.67 -6.95
CA GLN A 371 12.80 -30.08 -6.10
C GLN A 371 11.47 -29.44 -6.54
N LEU A 372 11.48 -28.18 -7.00
CA LEU A 372 10.31 -27.53 -7.57
C LEU A 372 9.86 -28.18 -8.89
N GLY A 373 10.74 -28.91 -9.57
CA GLY A 373 10.46 -29.58 -10.84
C GLY A 373 10.19 -28.60 -12.01
N PRO A 374 9.56 -29.07 -13.10
CA PRO A 374 9.15 -28.25 -14.21
C PRO A 374 8.10 -27.21 -13.79
N LEU A 375 7.83 -26.21 -14.64
CA LEU A 375 6.74 -25.26 -14.42
C LEU A 375 5.41 -26.00 -14.26
N THR A 376 4.72 -25.69 -13.19
CA THR A 376 3.37 -26.22 -12.96
C THR A 376 2.36 -25.55 -13.92
N GLN A 377 1.20 -26.18 -14.11
CA GLN A 377 0.15 -25.58 -14.93
C GLN A 377 -0.30 -24.22 -14.39
N ASP A 378 -0.41 -24.09 -13.08
CA ASP A 378 -0.79 -22.83 -12.42
C ASP A 378 0.27 -21.74 -12.65
N GLU A 379 1.57 -22.06 -12.49
CA GLU A 379 2.68 -21.14 -12.80
C GLU A 379 2.65 -20.70 -14.27
N LEU A 380 2.46 -21.65 -15.19
CA LEU A 380 2.38 -21.36 -16.62
C LEU A 380 1.19 -20.44 -16.95
N MET A 381 0.04 -20.70 -16.35
CA MET A 381 -1.15 -19.85 -16.54
C MET A 381 -0.94 -18.44 -15.99
N VAL A 382 -0.25 -18.25 -14.85
CA VAL A 382 0.15 -16.93 -14.36
C VAL A 382 1.06 -16.24 -15.37
N VAL A 383 2.07 -16.92 -15.92
CA VAL A 383 2.96 -16.34 -16.94
C VAL A 383 2.18 -15.91 -18.17
N ILE A 384 1.30 -16.77 -18.69
CA ILE A 384 0.50 -16.47 -19.89
C ILE A 384 -0.43 -15.28 -19.63
N THR A 385 -1.21 -15.30 -18.57
CA THR A 385 -2.18 -14.24 -18.27
C THR A 385 -1.49 -12.90 -18.02
N MET A 386 -0.36 -12.90 -17.34
CA MET A 386 0.44 -11.69 -17.13
C MET A 386 1.07 -11.18 -18.42
N SER A 387 1.61 -12.07 -19.25
CA SER A 387 2.18 -11.67 -20.55
C SER A 387 1.13 -11.00 -21.43
N ILE A 388 -0.08 -11.57 -21.49
CA ILE A 388 -1.21 -10.98 -22.22
C ILE A 388 -1.58 -9.61 -21.63
N THR A 389 -1.69 -9.51 -20.31
CA THR A 389 -2.08 -8.26 -19.63
C THR A 389 -1.02 -7.16 -19.86
N VAL A 390 0.26 -7.48 -19.70
CA VAL A 390 1.37 -6.55 -19.94
C VAL A 390 1.42 -6.12 -21.40
N PHE A 391 1.23 -7.05 -22.34
CA PHE A 391 1.10 -6.74 -23.75
C PHE A 391 -0.03 -5.73 -24.02
N MET A 392 -1.22 -5.96 -23.42
CA MET A 392 -2.34 -5.04 -23.55
C MET A 392 -2.05 -3.66 -22.92
N TRP A 393 -1.28 -3.59 -21.84
CA TRP A 393 -0.89 -2.32 -21.23
C TRP A 393 0.10 -1.52 -22.10
N ILE A 394 1.05 -2.21 -22.75
CA ILE A 394 2.08 -1.56 -23.57
C ILE A 394 1.48 -1.09 -24.91
N PHE A 395 0.78 -1.97 -25.61
CA PHE A 395 0.33 -1.75 -26.97
C PHE A 395 -1.08 -1.17 -27.08
N GLN A 396 -1.87 -1.25 -26.00
CA GLN A 396 -3.26 -0.78 -25.92
C GLN A 396 -4.08 -1.12 -27.19
N PRO A 397 -4.12 -2.40 -27.61
CA PRO A 397 -4.81 -2.78 -28.83
C PRO A 397 -6.26 -2.33 -28.77
N PHE A 398 -6.76 -1.79 -29.88
CA PHE A 398 -8.13 -1.24 -30.00
C PHE A 398 -8.46 -0.11 -28.99
N GLY A 399 -7.47 0.57 -28.41
CA GLY A 399 -7.69 1.62 -27.43
C GLY A 399 -8.16 1.10 -26.05
N ILE A 400 -7.91 -0.17 -25.73
CA ILE A 400 -8.31 -0.79 -24.45
C ILE A 400 -7.63 -0.08 -23.30
N LYS A 401 -8.44 0.41 -22.34
CA LYS A 401 -7.92 1.05 -21.13
C LYS A 401 -7.17 0.04 -20.24
N PRO A 402 -6.15 0.48 -19.49
CA PRO A 402 -5.37 -0.40 -18.61
C PRO A 402 -6.22 -1.18 -17.59
N VAL A 403 -7.27 -0.60 -17.06
CA VAL A 403 -8.18 -1.28 -16.12
C VAL A 403 -8.92 -2.44 -16.78
N VAL A 404 -9.36 -2.26 -18.04
CA VAL A 404 -10.06 -3.31 -18.79
C VAL A 404 -9.11 -4.46 -19.12
N ALA A 405 -7.86 -4.17 -19.46
CA ALA A 405 -6.83 -5.19 -19.64
C ALA A 405 -6.58 -5.99 -18.35
N ALA A 406 -6.55 -5.31 -17.20
CA ALA A 406 -6.44 -5.98 -15.91
C ALA A 406 -7.68 -6.84 -15.58
N MET A 407 -8.89 -6.33 -15.85
CA MET A 407 -10.13 -7.11 -15.69
C MET A 407 -10.11 -8.38 -16.56
N PHE A 408 -9.68 -8.26 -17.80
CA PHE A 408 -9.54 -9.39 -18.71
C PHE A 408 -8.55 -10.43 -18.18
N GLY A 409 -7.34 -10.01 -17.80
CA GLY A 409 -6.32 -10.90 -17.24
C GLY A 409 -6.79 -11.58 -15.95
N MET A 410 -7.47 -10.83 -15.06
CA MET A 410 -8.08 -11.39 -13.85
C MET A 410 -9.14 -12.44 -14.16
N SER A 411 -10.00 -12.18 -15.16
CA SER A 411 -11.00 -13.14 -15.60
C SER A 411 -10.37 -14.44 -16.09
N LEU A 412 -9.26 -14.35 -16.84
CA LEU A 412 -8.50 -15.53 -17.27
C LEU A 412 -7.95 -16.33 -16.07
N GLN A 413 -7.43 -15.67 -15.03
CA GLN A 413 -6.93 -16.34 -13.81
C GLN A 413 -8.05 -17.02 -13.02
N LEU A 414 -9.25 -16.43 -12.98
CA LEU A 414 -10.43 -17.03 -12.34
C LEU A 414 -10.93 -18.23 -13.16
N ILE A 415 -11.04 -18.12 -14.48
CA ILE A 415 -11.51 -19.19 -15.37
C ILE A 415 -10.54 -20.38 -15.34
N SER A 416 -9.23 -20.11 -15.31
CA SER A 416 -8.21 -21.17 -15.23
C SER A 416 -8.05 -21.77 -13.83
N GLY A 417 -8.70 -21.22 -12.80
CA GLY A 417 -8.62 -21.69 -11.42
C GLY A 417 -7.31 -21.36 -10.71
N VAL A 418 -6.44 -20.56 -11.32
CA VAL A 418 -5.20 -20.05 -10.69
C VAL A 418 -5.49 -19.32 -9.39
N ILE A 419 -6.55 -18.53 -9.39
CA ILE A 419 -7.10 -17.90 -8.19
C ILE A 419 -8.59 -18.21 -8.09
N THR A 420 -9.11 -18.22 -6.87
CA THR A 420 -10.51 -18.44 -6.58
C THR A 420 -11.19 -17.13 -6.17
N TRP A 421 -12.51 -17.03 -6.40
CA TRP A 421 -13.24 -15.85 -5.95
C TRP A 421 -13.20 -15.68 -4.43
N ALA A 422 -13.16 -16.77 -3.67
CA ALA A 422 -12.99 -16.74 -2.22
C ALA A 422 -11.65 -16.09 -1.80
N GLU A 423 -10.55 -16.36 -2.53
CA GLU A 423 -9.26 -15.70 -2.28
C GLU A 423 -9.33 -14.20 -2.58
N CYS A 424 -10.04 -13.79 -3.62
CA CYS A 424 -10.26 -12.38 -3.91
C CYS A 424 -11.07 -11.68 -2.82
N LEU A 425 -12.13 -12.31 -2.32
CA LEU A 425 -12.93 -11.79 -1.21
C LEU A 425 -12.12 -11.71 0.10
N ASN A 426 -11.18 -12.62 0.31
CA ASN A 426 -10.30 -12.62 1.48
C ASN A 426 -9.08 -11.70 1.36
N GLU A 427 -8.85 -11.08 0.20
CA GLU A 427 -7.78 -10.08 0.03
C GLU A 427 -8.20 -8.74 0.64
N LYS A 428 -8.15 -8.69 1.99
CA LYS A 428 -8.59 -7.53 2.78
C LYS A 428 -7.90 -6.24 2.36
N GLY A 429 -6.62 -6.32 1.97
CA GLY A 429 -5.85 -5.17 1.53
C GLY A 429 -6.41 -4.52 0.27
N ALA A 430 -6.94 -5.30 -0.66
CA ALA A 430 -7.56 -4.78 -1.88
C ALA A 430 -8.85 -3.99 -1.56
N TRP A 431 -9.73 -4.58 -0.75
CA TRP A 431 -11.02 -3.97 -0.38
C TRP A 431 -10.88 -2.75 0.53
N ASP A 432 -9.95 -2.82 1.50
CA ASP A 432 -9.62 -1.68 2.34
C ASP A 432 -9.07 -0.52 1.50
N THR A 433 -8.18 -0.83 0.55
CA THR A 433 -7.62 0.14 -0.39
C THR A 433 -8.70 0.77 -1.27
N LEU A 434 -9.63 -0.01 -1.82
CA LEU A 434 -10.76 0.52 -2.60
C LEU A 434 -11.47 1.63 -1.82
N LEU A 435 -11.79 1.37 -0.57
CA LEU A 435 -12.59 2.29 0.25
C LEU A 435 -11.83 3.59 0.55
N TRP A 436 -10.67 3.50 1.20
CA TRP A 436 -9.99 4.71 1.65
C TRP A 436 -9.39 5.52 0.49
N PHE A 437 -8.98 4.87 -0.60
CA PHE A 437 -8.53 5.56 -1.80
C PHE A 437 -9.67 6.35 -2.45
N ALA A 438 -10.83 5.73 -2.62
CA ALA A 438 -11.97 6.40 -3.22
C ALA A 438 -12.42 7.62 -2.39
N VAL A 439 -12.38 7.51 -1.07
CA VAL A 439 -12.72 8.63 -0.18
C VAL A 439 -11.75 9.80 -0.38
N LEU A 440 -10.44 9.56 -0.34
CA LEU A 440 -9.46 10.63 -0.48
C LEU A 440 -9.45 11.25 -1.88
N ILE A 441 -9.50 10.43 -2.92
CA ILE A 441 -9.56 10.93 -4.31
C ILE A 441 -10.85 11.71 -4.54
N GLY A 442 -11.98 11.20 -4.04
CA GLY A 442 -13.27 11.87 -4.16
C GLY A 442 -13.29 13.24 -3.48
N MET A 443 -12.84 13.32 -2.23
CA MET A 443 -12.74 14.59 -1.50
C MET A 443 -11.78 15.57 -2.18
N SER A 444 -10.60 15.10 -2.62
CA SER A 444 -9.62 15.93 -3.34
C SER A 444 -10.16 16.46 -4.67
N ALA A 445 -10.86 15.61 -5.44
CA ALA A 445 -11.49 16.02 -6.69
C ALA A 445 -12.60 17.06 -6.47
N GLN A 446 -13.39 16.91 -5.40
CA GLN A 446 -14.40 17.88 -5.03
C GLN A 446 -13.79 19.20 -4.55
N LEU A 447 -12.68 19.19 -3.79
CA LEU A 447 -11.93 20.40 -3.44
C LEU A 447 -11.41 21.14 -4.68
N ASN A 448 -10.94 20.40 -5.68
CA ASN A 448 -10.54 20.98 -6.96
C ASN A 448 -11.73 21.62 -7.69
N SER A 449 -12.85 20.92 -7.79
CA SER A 449 -14.05 21.43 -8.46
C SER A 449 -14.68 22.64 -7.76
N LEU A 450 -14.48 22.79 -6.46
CA LEU A 450 -14.88 23.93 -5.65
C LEU A 450 -13.88 25.11 -5.68
N GLY A 451 -12.82 25.03 -6.52
CA GLY A 451 -11.85 26.11 -6.73
C GLY A 451 -10.80 26.28 -5.62
N PHE A 452 -10.76 25.38 -4.63
CA PHE A 452 -9.77 25.48 -3.55
C PHE A 452 -8.34 25.29 -4.04
N ILE A 453 -8.12 24.40 -4.99
CA ILE A 453 -6.77 24.13 -5.55
C ILE A 453 -6.28 25.34 -6.35
N ASP A 454 -7.15 26.04 -7.08
CA ASP A 454 -6.81 27.26 -7.82
C ASP A 454 -6.42 28.39 -6.86
N TYR A 455 -7.17 28.55 -5.76
CA TYR A 455 -6.83 29.51 -4.71
C TYR A 455 -5.46 29.20 -4.09
N LEU A 456 -5.21 27.95 -3.72
CA LEU A 456 -3.93 27.52 -3.14
C LEU A 456 -2.78 27.78 -4.12
N SER A 457 -2.96 27.40 -5.38
CA SER A 457 -1.94 27.58 -6.43
C SER A 457 -1.62 29.04 -6.66
N SER A 458 -2.61 29.93 -6.76
CA SER A 458 -2.41 31.36 -6.97
C SER A 458 -1.73 32.04 -5.77
N THR A 459 -2.09 31.63 -4.55
CA THR A 459 -1.48 32.15 -3.32
C THR A 459 0.00 31.78 -3.25
N VAL A 460 0.31 30.51 -3.54
CA VAL A 460 1.70 30.04 -3.53
C VAL A 460 2.50 30.63 -4.69
N ALA A 461 1.90 30.76 -5.89
CA ALA A 461 2.56 31.40 -7.03
C ALA A 461 2.99 32.84 -6.69
N GLY A 462 2.12 33.60 -6.02
CA GLY A 462 2.46 34.95 -5.54
C GLY A 462 3.66 34.98 -4.58
N ALA A 463 3.69 34.05 -3.62
CA ALA A 463 4.82 33.90 -2.69
C ALA A 463 6.13 33.50 -3.39
N LEU A 464 6.07 32.54 -4.33
CA LEU A 464 7.24 32.08 -5.08
C LEU A 464 7.79 33.18 -6.02
N THR A 465 6.91 33.95 -6.66
CA THR A 465 7.32 35.09 -7.49
C THR A 465 8.04 36.14 -6.65
N ALA A 466 7.60 36.39 -5.43
CA ALA A 466 8.27 37.31 -4.51
C ALA A 466 9.68 36.82 -4.10
N MET A 467 9.95 35.50 -4.16
CA MET A 467 11.27 34.93 -3.89
C MET A 467 12.21 34.94 -5.09
N ASN A 468 11.76 35.33 -6.29
CA ASN A 468 12.55 35.33 -7.54
C ASN A 468 13.25 34.00 -7.85
N LEU A 469 12.63 32.86 -7.49
CA LEU A 469 13.19 31.53 -7.75
C LEU A 469 12.78 31.05 -9.14
N ALA A 470 13.75 30.51 -9.90
CA ALA A 470 13.45 29.83 -11.15
C ALA A 470 12.77 28.47 -10.88
N TRP A 471 11.94 27.99 -11.81
CA TRP A 471 11.19 26.73 -11.64
C TRP A 471 12.04 25.50 -11.24
N PRO A 472 13.30 25.32 -11.69
CA PRO A 472 14.10 24.18 -11.26
C PRO A 472 14.47 24.25 -9.76
N GLN A 473 14.69 25.46 -9.24
CA GLN A 473 14.98 25.69 -7.81
C GLN A 473 13.74 25.40 -6.97
N VAL A 474 12.56 25.84 -7.43
CA VAL A 474 11.28 25.55 -6.77
C VAL A 474 11.02 24.06 -6.76
N MET A 475 11.22 23.35 -7.89
CA MET A 475 11.07 21.89 -7.94
C MET A 475 12.00 21.21 -6.95
N LEU A 476 13.27 21.58 -6.91
CA LEU A 476 14.24 21.00 -5.98
C LEU A 476 13.82 21.23 -4.52
N LEU A 477 13.42 22.44 -4.18
CA LEU A 477 12.94 22.81 -2.84
C LEU A 477 11.72 21.98 -2.43
N LEU A 478 10.70 21.94 -3.31
CA LEU A 478 9.45 21.23 -3.02
C LEU A 478 9.67 19.71 -2.95
N HIS A 479 10.50 19.12 -3.81
CA HIS A 479 10.87 17.72 -3.69
C HIS A 479 11.62 17.43 -2.38
N GLY A 480 12.51 18.33 -1.95
CA GLY A 480 13.19 18.22 -0.66
C GLY A 480 12.22 18.25 0.53
N PHE A 481 11.26 19.18 0.51
CA PHE A 481 10.18 19.23 1.51
C PHE A 481 9.31 17.99 1.49
N TYR A 482 8.92 17.52 0.31
CA TYR A 482 8.09 16.33 0.16
C TYR A 482 8.79 15.08 0.71
N PHE A 483 10.11 14.96 0.50
CA PHE A 483 10.94 13.93 1.11
C PHE A 483 10.97 14.05 2.64
N ALA A 484 11.24 15.24 3.17
CA ALA A 484 11.35 15.45 4.62
C ALA A 484 10.03 15.17 5.35
N ILE A 485 8.91 15.59 4.78
CA ILE A 485 7.57 15.34 5.36
C ILE A 485 7.26 13.85 5.46
N HIS A 486 7.87 12.99 4.64
CA HIS A 486 7.62 11.54 4.72
C HIS A 486 7.99 10.91 6.07
N TYR A 487 8.91 11.51 6.83
CA TYR A 487 9.17 11.07 8.20
C TYR A 487 7.94 11.15 9.12
N LEU A 488 6.90 11.86 8.73
CA LEU A 488 5.61 11.95 9.47
C LEU A 488 4.57 10.94 8.96
N PHE A 489 4.85 10.24 7.86
CA PHE A 489 3.91 9.33 7.22
C PHE A 489 4.31 7.87 7.37
N ALA A 490 3.35 7.03 7.71
CA ALA A 490 3.54 5.57 7.79
C ALA A 490 3.22 4.85 6.45
N SER A 491 2.92 5.60 5.38
CA SER A 491 2.54 5.04 4.09
C SER A 491 2.85 6.04 2.96
N GLN A 492 3.62 5.58 1.96
CA GLN A 492 3.88 6.34 0.73
C GLN A 492 2.59 6.71 0.00
N THR A 493 1.65 5.80 -0.06
CA THR A 493 0.38 6.01 -0.76
C THR A 493 -0.50 7.03 -0.04
N ALA A 494 -0.51 7.02 1.30
CA ALA A 494 -1.22 8.03 2.09
C ALA A 494 -0.63 9.43 1.89
N GLN A 495 0.70 9.56 1.82
CA GLN A 495 1.33 10.83 1.53
C GLN A 495 0.98 11.35 0.13
N VAL A 496 1.01 10.48 -0.88
CA VAL A 496 0.61 10.85 -2.25
C VAL A 496 -0.82 11.39 -2.27
N ALA A 497 -1.75 10.67 -1.65
CA ALA A 497 -3.14 11.07 -1.59
C ALA A 497 -3.35 12.41 -0.85
N ALA A 498 -2.56 12.64 0.20
CA ALA A 498 -2.67 13.84 1.04
C ALA A 498 -2.05 15.08 0.42
N LEU A 499 -0.87 14.95 -0.20
CA LEU A 499 -0.01 16.10 -0.50
C LEU A 499 0.29 16.31 -1.98
N SER A 500 0.23 15.25 -2.83
CA SER A 500 0.73 15.38 -4.21
C SER A 500 -0.02 16.41 -5.03
N THR A 501 -1.34 16.57 -4.84
CA THR A 501 -2.13 17.58 -5.54
C THR A 501 -1.58 19.00 -5.29
N ALA A 502 -1.34 19.34 -4.02
CA ALA A 502 -0.82 20.66 -3.65
C ALA A 502 0.60 20.87 -4.17
N PHE A 503 1.49 19.89 -4.01
CA PHE A 503 2.89 20.00 -4.45
C PHE A 503 3.01 20.10 -5.98
N MET A 504 2.25 19.32 -6.74
CA MET A 504 2.20 19.42 -8.20
C MET A 504 1.68 20.80 -8.65
N ALA A 505 0.58 21.26 -8.04
CA ALA A 505 0.01 22.57 -8.35
C ALA A 505 1.00 23.71 -8.07
N MET A 506 1.73 23.68 -6.95
CA MET A 506 2.78 24.65 -6.62
C MET A 506 3.92 24.66 -7.63
N MET A 507 4.40 23.47 -8.07
CA MET A 507 5.45 23.37 -9.08
C MET A 507 5.00 23.93 -10.43
N MET A 508 3.76 23.63 -10.85
CA MET A 508 3.18 24.17 -12.09
C MET A 508 3.00 25.67 -12.02
N ALA A 509 2.56 26.21 -10.89
CA ALA A 509 2.43 27.64 -10.66
C ALA A 509 3.78 28.37 -10.75
N ALA A 510 4.89 27.71 -10.44
CA ALA A 510 6.25 28.22 -10.65
C ALA A 510 6.74 28.13 -12.10
N GLY A 511 5.91 27.64 -13.04
CA GLY A 511 6.26 27.51 -14.45
C GLY A 511 7.02 26.23 -14.82
N ALA A 512 7.03 25.21 -13.95
CA ALA A 512 7.66 23.92 -14.27
C ALA A 512 6.87 23.17 -15.35
N PRO A 513 7.56 22.43 -16.26
CA PRO A 513 6.89 21.67 -17.32
C PRO A 513 5.92 20.62 -16.75
N PRO A 514 4.63 20.63 -17.12
CA PRO A 514 3.60 19.82 -16.47
C PRO A 514 3.90 18.31 -16.46
N ILE A 515 4.32 17.74 -17.59
CA ILE A 515 4.64 16.29 -17.70
C ILE A 515 5.83 15.94 -16.78
N LEU A 516 6.84 16.80 -16.70
CA LEU A 516 7.97 16.61 -15.81
C LEU A 516 7.51 16.62 -14.34
N VAL A 517 6.66 17.57 -13.95
CA VAL A 517 6.08 17.65 -12.59
C VAL A 517 5.34 16.35 -12.23
N GLY A 518 4.43 15.90 -13.10
CA GLY A 518 3.65 14.69 -12.86
C GLY A 518 4.51 13.44 -12.70
N LEU A 519 5.47 13.25 -13.61
CA LEU A 519 6.35 12.08 -13.58
C LEU A 519 7.34 12.11 -12.43
N THR A 520 8.01 13.26 -12.17
CA THR A 520 9.01 13.34 -11.10
C THR A 520 8.39 13.17 -9.71
N MET A 521 7.21 13.74 -9.47
CA MET A 521 6.49 13.52 -8.22
C MET A 521 6.13 12.03 -8.04
N ALA A 522 5.69 11.39 -9.11
CA ALA A 522 5.36 9.97 -9.07
C ALA A 522 6.59 9.08 -8.83
N PHE A 523 7.73 9.34 -9.46
CA PHE A 523 8.97 8.61 -9.23
C PHE A 523 9.50 8.81 -7.81
N HIS A 524 9.50 10.06 -7.37
CA HIS A 524 10.05 10.46 -6.07
C HIS A 524 9.40 9.70 -4.91
N THR A 525 8.08 9.46 -4.98
CA THR A 525 7.35 8.77 -3.91
C THR A 525 7.87 7.36 -3.61
N ASN A 526 8.56 6.72 -4.56
CA ASN A 526 9.10 5.38 -4.36
C ASN A 526 10.46 5.38 -3.66
N LEU A 527 11.21 6.49 -3.72
CA LEU A 527 12.64 6.53 -3.37
C LEU A 527 12.90 6.60 -1.86
N PHE A 528 11.91 6.93 -1.07
CA PHE A 528 12.03 7.13 0.38
C PHE A 528 11.21 6.13 1.22
N GLY A 529 10.70 5.05 0.62
CA GLY A 529 9.93 4.03 1.35
C GLY A 529 10.73 3.25 2.39
N GLY A 530 12.06 3.38 2.43
CA GLY A 530 12.96 2.72 3.37
C GLY A 530 13.62 3.66 4.39
N ILE A 531 13.20 4.93 4.52
CA ILE A 531 13.86 5.90 5.43
C ILE A 531 13.59 5.63 6.91
N THR A 532 12.44 5.06 7.24
CA THR A 532 12.10 4.63 8.61
C THR A 532 11.51 3.22 8.59
N HIS A 533 11.45 2.56 9.73
CA HIS A 533 10.85 1.23 9.84
C HIS A 533 9.33 1.22 9.59
N TYR A 534 8.68 2.37 9.62
CA TYR A 534 7.25 2.55 9.36
C TYR A 534 6.96 3.30 8.05
N ALA A 535 7.97 3.78 7.32
CA ALA A 535 7.78 4.60 6.10
C ALA A 535 6.90 3.95 5.03
N SER A 536 6.82 2.62 5.01
CA SER A 536 6.06 1.86 4.03
C SER A 536 5.73 0.46 4.53
N GLY A 537 4.78 -0.22 3.89
CA GLY A 537 4.42 -1.60 4.24
C GLY A 537 5.59 -2.57 4.07
N GLN A 538 6.41 -2.42 3.02
CA GLN A 538 7.61 -3.25 2.85
C GLN A 538 8.64 -2.98 3.95
N SER A 539 8.80 -1.73 4.37
CA SER A 539 9.70 -1.35 5.46
C SER A 539 9.30 -2.04 6.77
N ALA A 540 8.02 -2.01 7.10
CA ALA A 540 7.49 -2.69 8.27
C ALA A 540 7.70 -4.22 8.23
N CYS A 541 7.52 -4.85 7.05
CA CYS A 541 7.79 -6.28 6.87
C CYS A 541 9.26 -6.63 7.14
N TYR A 542 10.19 -5.89 6.55
CA TYR A 542 11.62 -6.15 6.72
C TYR A 542 12.12 -5.84 8.13
N TYR A 543 11.64 -4.77 8.76
CA TYR A 543 11.97 -4.46 10.15
C TYR A 543 11.42 -5.52 11.11
N GLY A 544 10.18 -5.96 10.89
CA GLY A 544 9.54 -7.01 11.70
C GLY A 544 10.27 -8.34 11.69
N ALA A 545 11.12 -8.60 10.68
CA ALA A 545 11.98 -9.78 10.63
C ALA A 545 13.13 -9.76 11.67
N GLY A 546 13.43 -8.62 12.30
CA GLY A 546 14.35 -8.51 13.44
C GLY A 546 15.84 -8.61 13.11
N PHE A 547 16.24 -8.51 11.82
CA PHE A 547 17.64 -8.58 11.42
C PHE A 547 18.42 -7.27 11.62
N VAL A 548 17.75 -6.12 11.67
CA VAL A 548 18.37 -4.81 11.67
C VAL A 548 17.94 -4.02 12.89
N GLU A 549 18.89 -3.47 13.62
CA GLU A 549 18.62 -2.60 14.76
C GLU A 549 17.99 -1.27 14.32
N LEU A 550 17.14 -0.69 15.16
CA LEU A 550 16.41 0.55 14.87
C LEU A 550 17.34 1.70 14.49
N LYS A 551 18.46 1.85 15.20
CA LYS A 551 19.48 2.89 14.94
C LYS A 551 20.07 2.77 13.54
N ASP A 552 20.46 1.55 13.15
CA ASP A 552 21.02 1.29 11.83
C ASP A 552 19.98 1.43 10.73
N TYR A 553 18.73 1.09 11.04
CA TYR A 553 17.61 1.26 10.10
C TYR A 553 17.41 2.74 9.72
N PHE A 554 17.37 3.64 10.70
CA PHE A 554 17.25 5.08 10.44
C PHE A 554 18.49 5.65 9.75
N ARG A 555 19.70 5.25 10.19
CA ARG A 555 20.94 5.71 9.60
C ARG A 555 21.05 5.32 8.12
N LEU A 556 20.87 4.05 7.81
CA LEU A 556 20.95 3.55 6.44
C LEU A 556 19.78 4.06 5.59
N GLY A 557 18.58 4.10 6.15
CA GLY A 557 17.41 4.64 5.47
C GLY A 557 17.58 6.09 5.06
N GLY A 558 18.09 6.94 5.95
CA GLY A 558 18.39 8.34 5.66
C GLY A 558 19.45 8.51 4.57
N ILE A 559 20.60 7.83 4.72
CA ILE A 559 21.70 7.92 3.74
C ILE A 559 21.27 7.38 2.37
N CYS A 560 20.68 6.18 2.32
CA CYS A 560 20.23 5.59 1.06
C CYS A 560 19.07 6.38 0.44
N GLY A 561 18.13 6.90 1.25
CA GLY A 561 17.06 7.74 0.76
C GLY A 561 17.57 8.99 0.04
N VAL A 562 18.51 9.70 0.65
CA VAL A 562 19.17 10.87 0.02
C VAL A 562 19.93 10.43 -1.24
N ALA A 563 20.71 9.35 -1.18
CA ALA A 563 21.46 8.85 -2.34
C ALA A 563 20.53 8.47 -3.50
N ASN A 564 19.42 7.79 -3.21
CA ASN A 564 18.41 7.41 -4.21
C ASN A 564 17.81 8.66 -4.88
N VAL A 565 17.44 9.68 -4.09
CA VAL A 565 16.94 10.95 -4.63
C VAL A 565 17.98 11.65 -5.49
N LEU A 566 19.26 11.67 -5.07
CA LEU A 566 20.34 12.27 -5.85
C LEU A 566 20.60 11.52 -7.17
N ILE A 567 20.53 10.18 -7.17
CA ILE A 567 20.64 9.39 -8.40
C ILE A 567 19.56 9.82 -9.41
N TRP A 568 18.31 9.93 -8.95
CA TRP A 568 17.20 10.32 -9.83
C TRP A 568 17.27 11.80 -10.24
N LEU A 569 17.72 12.68 -9.36
CA LEU A 569 17.88 14.10 -9.67
C LEU A 569 18.98 14.31 -10.74
N VAL A 570 20.14 13.67 -10.57
CA VAL A 570 21.28 13.87 -11.47
C VAL A 570 21.09 13.08 -12.77
N PHE A 571 21.00 11.76 -12.67
CA PHE A 571 20.94 10.91 -13.87
C PHE A 571 19.54 10.95 -14.52
N GLY A 572 18.48 11.07 -13.72
CA GLY A 572 17.14 11.31 -14.23
C GLY A 572 17.04 12.68 -14.91
N GLY A 573 17.51 13.74 -14.27
CA GLY A 573 17.52 15.09 -14.84
C GLY A 573 18.24 15.15 -16.18
N LEU A 574 19.44 14.57 -16.29
CA LEU A 574 20.18 14.48 -17.57
C LEU A 574 19.40 13.69 -18.61
N TRP A 575 18.83 12.53 -18.21
CA TRP A 575 18.08 11.67 -19.11
C TRP A 575 16.78 12.32 -19.60
N TRP A 576 16.04 12.99 -18.73
CA TRP A 576 14.78 13.67 -19.08
C TRP A 576 15.00 14.81 -20.07
N LYS A 577 16.15 15.49 -20.00
CA LYS A 577 16.55 16.46 -21.01
C LYS A 577 16.81 15.79 -22.36
N VAL A 578 17.50 14.64 -22.36
CA VAL A 578 17.81 13.88 -23.61
C VAL A 578 16.53 13.41 -24.30
N ILE A 579 15.53 12.98 -23.55
CA ILE A 579 14.24 12.52 -24.11
C ILE A 579 13.23 13.64 -24.34
N GLY A 580 13.59 14.90 -24.10
CA GLY A 580 12.78 16.08 -24.39
C GLY A 580 11.58 16.30 -23.46
N LEU A 581 11.71 15.97 -22.17
CA LEU A 581 10.65 16.26 -21.19
C LEU A 581 10.70 17.72 -20.70
N TYR A 582 11.80 18.42 -20.91
CA TYR A 582 11.98 19.86 -20.65
C TYR A 582 13.12 20.44 -21.47
#